data_966e691e13871a161baaf6558e39bfbb
#
_entry.id   966e691e13871a161baaf6558e39bfbb
#
_cell.length_a   1.000
_cell.length_b   1.000
_cell.length_c   1.000
_cell.angle_alpha   90.00
_cell.angle_beta   90.00
_cell.angle_gamma   90.00
#
_symmetry.space_group_name_H-M   'P 1'
#
loop_
_entity.id
_entity.type
_entity.pdbx_description
1 polymer ?
#
loop_
_entity_poly.entity_id
_entity_poly.type
_entity_poly.pdbx_seq_one_letter_code
_entity_poly.pdbx_strand_id
1 'polypeptide(L)'
;RPTPQQAWRAIWAYSGKRARRDNVAMARRLGLGVLCVRIRDGHVDALCAPGPYAPRKSAKKVARVEKAFDRLRGDPNAGGSSRYGIVTAYRADAIRCARFLAIHGPSKGSDVSQSTEVPVATRIMADNPYGWFERVSRGVYGLTSDGQKGLADYGDLDL
;
A
#
# COMPACT_ATOMS: atom_id res chain seq x y z
N ARG A 1 -28.45 7.34 -9.86
CA ARG A 1 -27.98 6.96 -11.21
C ARG A 1 -27.28 8.17 -11.81
N PRO A 2 -26.05 8.08 -12.33
CA PRO A 2 -25.40 9.20 -12.99
C PRO A 2 -26.19 9.61 -14.24
N THR A 3 -26.36 10.91 -14.43
CA THR A 3 -27.01 11.43 -15.62
C THR A 3 -26.20 11.08 -16.87
N PRO A 4 -26.82 10.88 -18.04
CA PRO A 4 -26.13 10.52 -19.29
C PRO A 4 -24.96 11.46 -19.67
N GLN A 5 -25.02 12.71 -19.28
CA GLN A 5 -23.99 13.73 -19.55
C GLN A 5 -22.70 13.53 -18.75
N GLN A 6 -22.71 12.76 -17.64
CA GLN A 6 -21.51 12.49 -16.81
C GLN A 6 -20.69 11.29 -17.30
N ALA A 7 -21.19 10.52 -18.23
CA ALA A 7 -20.61 9.26 -18.68
C ALA A 7 -19.55 9.40 -19.80
N TRP A 8 -19.46 10.54 -20.47
CA TRP A 8 -18.51 10.78 -21.55
C TRP A 8 -17.33 11.59 -21.04
N ARG A 9 -16.30 10.94 -20.47
CA ARG A 9 -15.18 11.65 -19.84
C ARG A 9 -13.80 11.36 -20.42
N ALA A 10 -13.65 10.51 -21.41
CA ALA A 10 -12.32 10.18 -21.92
C ALA A 10 -12.17 10.47 -23.41
N ILE A 11 -11.32 11.44 -23.73
CA ILE A 11 -10.77 11.64 -25.07
C ILE A 11 -9.34 11.10 -25.03
N TRP A 12 -9.01 10.13 -25.89
CA TRP A 12 -7.70 9.51 -25.90
C TRP A 12 -7.11 9.57 -27.29
N ALA A 13 -5.84 9.99 -27.38
CA ALA A 13 -5.05 9.86 -28.60
C ALA A 13 -4.31 8.51 -28.59
N TYR A 14 -4.37 7.75 -29.68
CA TYR A 14 -3.78 6.41 -29.75
C TYR A 14 -2.70 6.32 -30.79
N SER A 15 -1.62 5.64 -30.41
CA SER A 15 -0.51 5.30 -31.32
C SER A 15 -0.56 3.87 -31.86
N GLY A 16 -1.48 3.00 -31.43
CA GLY A 16 -1.51 1.61 -31.87
C GLY A 16 -2.83 0.88 -31.72
N LYS A 17 -3.10 -0.10 -32.59
CA LYS A 17 -4.33 -0.92 -32.60
C LYS A 17 -4.56 -1.69 -31.29
N ARG A 18 -3.48 -2.21 -30.68
CA ARG A 18 -3.54 -2.99 -29.43
C ARG A 18 -3.92 -2.11 -28.25
N ALA A 19 -3.26 -0.96 -28.08
CA ALA A 19 -3.56 0.00 -27.02
C ALA A 19 -5.01 0.49 -27.09
N ARG A 20 -5.51 0.77 -28.30
CA ARG A 20 -6.91 1.14 -28.54
C ARG A 20 -7.88 0.07 -28.05
N ARG A 21 -7.64 -1.21 -28.39
CA ARG A 21 -8.49 -2.33 -27.98
C ARG A 21 -8.51 -2.51 -26.46
N ASP A 22 -7.34 -2.46 -25.83
CA ASP A 22 -7.19 -2.68 -24.39
C ASP A 22 -7.83 -1.53 -23.58
N ASN A 23 -7.70 -0.29 -24.03
CA ASN A 23 -8.34 0.87 -23.43
C ASN A 23 -9.86 0.85 -23.58
N VAL A 24 -10.41 0.45 -24.74
CA VAL A 24 -11.84 0.27 -24.92
C VAL A 24 -12.38 -0.83 -24.00
N ALA A 25 -11.65 -1.94 -23.84
CA ALA A 25 -12.02 -3.01 -22.92
C ALA A 25 -12.02 -2.57 -21.46
N MET A 26 -11.06 -1.73 -21.07
CA MET A 26 -11.00 -1.12 -19.74
C MET A 26 -12.16 -0.14 -19.53
N ALA A 27 -12.42 0.75 -20.48
CA ALA A 27 -13.52 1.72 -20.41
C ALA A 27 -14.88 1.04 -20.25
N ARG A 28 -15.14 -0.05 -21.01
CA ARG A 28 -16.37 -0.85 -20.87
C ARG A 28 -16.56 -1.38 -19.46
N ARG A 29 -15.48 -1.87 -18.80
CA ARG A 29 -15.55 -2.36 -17.42
C ARG A 29 -15.84 -1.26 -16.42
N LEU A 30 -15.35 -0.05 -16.70
CA LEU A 30 -15.57 1.13 -15.88
C LEU A 30 -16.91 1.82 -16.14
N GLY A 31 -17.70 1.32 -17.12
CA GLY A 31 -18.95 1.93 -17.53
C GLY A 31 -18.78 3.25 -18.28
N LEU A 32 -17.59 3.52 -18.81
CA LEU A 32 -17.27 4.76 -19.53
C LEU A 32 -17.56 4.62 -21.02
N GLY A 33 -18.08 5.69 -21.63
CA GLY A 33 -18.14 5.84 -23.07
C GLY A 33 -16.77 6.27 -23.63
N VAL A 34 -16.45 5.83 -24.84
CA VAL A 34 -15.21 6.21 -25.53
C VAL A 34 -15.55 6.70 -26.94
N LEU A 35 -15.19 7.95 -27.22
CA LEU A 35 -15.24 8.55 -28.53
C LEU A 35 -13.84 8.60 -29.13
N CYS A 36 -13.73 8.33 -30.41
CA CYS A 36 -12.51 8.51 -31.19
C CYS A 36 -12.75 9.65 -32.20
N VAL A 37 -11.97 10.71 -32.07
CA VAL A 37 -12.03 11.85 -33.00
C VAL A 37 -10.86 11.75 -33.96
N ARG A 38 -11.16 11.77 -35.25
CA ARG A 38 -10.16 11.81 -36.31
C ARG A 38 -9.87 13.29 -36.61
N ILE A 39 -8.68 13.76 -36.20
CA ILE A 39 -8.31 15.18 -36.26
C ILE A 39 -8.31 15.72 -37.71
N ARG A 40 -8.00 14.85 -38.67
CA ARG A 40 -7.84 15.23 -40.09
C ARG A 40 -9.13 15.70 -40.76
N ASP A 41 -10.25 15.08 -40.42
CA ASP A 41 -11.56 15.33 -41.04
C ASP A 41 -12.68 15.59 -40.00
N GLY A 42 -12.34 15.67 -38.74
CA GLY A 42 -13.30 15.91 -37.66
C GLY A 42 -14.28 14.75 -37.40
N HIS A 43 -14.09 13.61 -38.06
CA HIS A 43 -14.97 12.46 -37.91
C HIS A 43 -14.93 11.90 -36.49
N VAL A 44 -16.08 11.59 -35.91
CA VAL A 44 -16.23 11.07 -34.54
C VAL A 44 -16.83 9.67 -34.56
N ASP A 45 -16.05 8.70 -34.11
CA ASP A 45 -16.50 7.31 -33.95
C ASP A 45 -16.78 7.02 -32.46
N ALA A 46 -17.97 6.51 -32.13
CA ALA A 46 -18.25 5.95 -30.82
C ALA A 46 -17.71 4.52 -30.71
N LEU A 47 -16.62 4.32 -30.00
CA LEU A 47 -15.99 3.01 -29.83
C LEU A 47 -16.69 2.13 -28.80
N CYS A 48 -17.28 2.71 -27.78
CA CYS A 48 -18.20 2.06 -26.86
C CYS A 48 -19.13 3.10 -26.22
N ALA A 49 -20.37 2.70 -26.00
CA ALA A 49 -21.33 3.49 -25.23
C ALA A 49 -21.07 3.36 -23.72
N PRO A 50 -21.43 4.38 -22.91
CA PRO A 50 -21.44 4.26 -21.46
C PRO A 50 -22.40 3.15 -21.01
N GLY A 51 -22.03 2.45 -19.96
CA GLY A 51 -22.80 1.33 -19.43
C GLY A 51 -22.67 1.20 -17.91
N PRO A 52 -23.19 0.14 -17.31
CA PRO A 52 -23.04 -0.09 -15.88
C PRO A 52 -21.57 -0.34 -15.52
N TYR A 53 -21.18 0.12 -14.34
CA TYR A 53 -19.86 -0.17 -13.78
C TYR A 53 -19.73 -1.67 -13.47
N ALA A 54 -18.88 -2.36 -14.20
CA ALA A 54 -18.67 -3.80 -14.08
C ALA A 54 -17.18 -4.14 -13.87
N PRO A 55 -16.57 -3.77 -12.72
CA PRO A 55 -15.18 -4.02 -12.47
C PRO A 55 -14.90 -5.52 -12.31
N ARG A 56 -13.70 -5.94 -12.68
CA ARG A 56 -13.25 -7.30 -12.42
C ARG A 56 -12.99 -7.46 -10.92
N LYS A 57 -13.89 -8.13 -10.22
CA LYS A 57 -13.72 -8.46 -8.79
C LYS A 57 -12.70 -9.59 -8.65
N SER A 58 -11.76 -9.44 -7.73
CA SER A 58 -10.78 -10.47 -7.38
C SER A 58 -10.76 -10.61 -5.87
N ALA A 59 -11.38 -11.67 -5.34
CA ALA A 59 -11.40 -11.97 -3.91
C ALA A 59 -9.99 -12.00 -3.30
N LYS A 60 -9.01 -12.57 -4.04
CA LYS A 60 -7.61 -12.59 -3.60
C LYS A 60 -7.01 -11.19 -3.43
N LYS A 61 -7.34 -10.24 -4.33
CA LYS A 61 -6.85 -8.84 -4.20
C LYS A 61 -7.54 -8.13 -3.06
N VAL A 62 -8.84 -8.32 -2.89
CA VAL A 62 -9.63 -7.74 -1.78
C VAL A 62 -9.06 -8.23 -0.46
N ALA A 63 -8.96 -9.54 -0.23
CA ALA A 63 -8.40 -10.11 0.99
C ALA A 63 -6.97 -9.62 1.29
N ARG A 64 -6.14 -9.41 0.25
CA ARG A 64 -4.79 -8.85 0.43
C ARG A 64 -4.83 -7.41 0.92
N VAL A 65 -5.75 -6.59 0.38
CA VAL A 65 -5.90 -5.18 0.80
C VAL A 65 -6.47 -5.11 2.21
N GLU A 66 -7.49 -5.90 2.52
CA GLU A 66 -8.08 -5.99 3.87
C GLU A 66 -7.01 -6.39 4.90
N LYS A 67 -6.26 -7.46 4.64
CA LYS A 67 -5.16 -7.88 5.52
C LYS A 67 -4.07 -6.81 5.69
N ALA A 68 -3.78 -6.03 4.65
CA ALA A 68 -2.82 -4.94 4.75
C ALA A 68 -3.38 -3.77 5.59
N PHE A 69 -4.68 -3.50 5.47
CA PHE A 69 -5.38 -2.49 6.26
C PHE A 69 -5.46 -2.88 7.74
N ASP A 70 -5.81 -4.14 8.04
CA ASP A 70 -5.90 -4.65 9.41
C ASP A 70 -4.56 -4.58 10.16
N ARG A 71 -3.44 -4.65 9.42
CA ARG A 71 -2.09 -4.49 9.99
C ARG A 71 -1.74 -3.04 10.34
N LEU A 72 -2.40 -2.08 9.72
CA LEU A 72 -2.31 -0.66 10.04
C LEU A 72 -3.35 -0.33 11.13
N ARG A 73 -3.17 -0.84 12.33
CA ARG A 73 -4.02 -0.51 13.50
C ARG A 73 -3.84 0.96 13.87
N GLY A 74 -4.77 1.79 13.45
CA GLY A 74 -4.62 3.23 13.47
C GLY A 74 -3.67 3.70 12.36
N ASP A 75 -3.98 4.79 11.69
CA ASP A 75 -3.05 5.39 10.74
C ASP A 75 -2.20 6.42 11.50
N PRO A 76 -0.91 6.13 11.80
CA PRO A 76 -0.05 7.07 12.49
C PRO A 76 0.34 8.25 11.60
N ASN A 77 -0.07 8.21 10.32
CA ASN A 77 0.23 9.27 9.38
C ASN A 77 -0.90 10.32 9.40
N ALA A 78 -0.60 11.53 9.81
CA ALA A 78 -1.47 12.66 9.51
C ALA A 78 -1.57 12.81 7.99
N GLY A 79 -2.78 13.05 7.46
CA GLY A 79 -3.01 13.16 6.03
C GLY A 79 -2.05 14.16 5.38
N GLY A 80 -1.34 13.72 4.33
CA GLY A 80 -0.28 14.46 3.67
C GLY A 80 1.12 13.90 3.93
N SER A 81 2.16 14.46 3.28
CA SER A 81 3.54 14.07 3.54
C SER A 81 3.99 14.60 4.90
N SER A 82 4.36 13.73 5.82
CA SER A 82 4.90 14.14 7.11
C SER A 82 6.40 14.50 7.00
N ARG A 83 6.86 15.38 7.89
CA ARG A 83 8.27 15.80 8.01
C ARG A 83 9.22 14.60 8.25
N TYR A 84 8.71 13.55 8.85
CA TYR A 84 9.46 12.32 9.21
C TYR A 84 9.26 11.16 8.23
N GLY A 85 8.59 11.41 7.10
CA GLY A 85 8.23 10.38 6.13
C GLY A 85 7.02 9.55 6.56
N ILE A 86 6.48 8.80 5.61
CA ILE A 86 5.32 7.95 5.84
C ILE A 86 5.73 6.72 6.67
N VAL A 87 5.03 6.46 7.77
CA VAL A 87 5.19 5.23 8.54
C VAL A 87 4.45 4.10 7.82
N THR A 88 5.19 3.27 7.11
CA THR A 88 4.63 2.08 6.47
C THR A 88 4.28 1.01 7.50
N ALA A 89 3.40 0.05 7.15
CA ALA A 89 3.08 -1.09 8.02
C ALA A 89 4.34 -1.85 8.49
N TYR A 90 5.33 -1.99 7.61
CA TYR A 90 6.61 -2.62 7.96
C TYR A 90 7.39 -1.81 9.01
N ARG A 91 7.41 -0.47 8.88
CA ARG A 91 8.06 0.41 9.85
C ARG A 91 7.32 0.40 11.19
N ALA A 92 5.99 0.41 11.20
CA ALA A 92 5.18 0.29 12.39
C ALA A 92 5.47 -1.04 13.12
N ASP A 93 5.54 -2.15 12.40
CA ASP A 93 5.92 -3.45 12.95
C ASP A 93 7.35 -3.43 13.54
N ALA A 94 8.31 -2.77 12.86
CA ALA A 94 9.68 -2.62 13.37
C ALA A 94 9.74 -1.78 14.65
N ILE A 95 8.95 -0.69 14.73
CA ILE A 95 8.84 0.15 15.94
C ILE A 95 8.27 -0.66 17.11
N ARG A 96 7.21 -1.48 16.90
CA ARG A 96 6.66 -2.36 17.94
C ARG A 96 7.70 -3.35 18.46
N CYS A 97 8.46 -3.99 17.57
CA CYS A 97 9.55 -4.89 17.95
C CYS A 97 10.65 -4.15 18.74
N ALA A 98 11.04 -2.95 18.31
CA ALA A 98 12.05 -2.13 18.97
C ALA A 98 11.60 -1.68 20.37
N ARG A 99 10.33 -1.26 20.54
CA ARG A 99 9.74 -0.91 21.85
C ARG A 99 9.76 -2.10 22.81
N PHE A 100 9.41 -3.28 22.34
CA PHE A 100 9.47 -4.49 23.15
C PHE A 100 10.91 -4.76 23.65
N LEU A 101 11.89 -4.71 22.75
CA LEU A 101 13.28 -4.93 23.10
C LEU A 101 13.87 -3.84 24.01
N ALA A 102 13.40 -2.60 23.90
CA ALA A 102 13.79 -1.50 24.79
C ALA A 102 13.34 -1.75 26.24
N ILE A 103 12.19 -2.37 26.43
CA ILE A 103 11.61 -2.65 27.75
C ILE A 103 12.18 -3.95 28.34
N HIS A 104 12.26 -5.01 27.54
CA HIS A 104 12.55 -6.37 28.02
C HIS A 104 14.00 -6.80 27.78
N GLY A 105 14.79 -5.98 27.04
CA GLY A 105 16.15 -6.34 26.66
C GLY A 105 16.20 -7.42 25.55
N PRO A 106 17.38 -8.00 25.30
CA PRO A 106 17.57 -9.01 24.27
C PRO A 106 16.64 -10.22 24.47
N SER A 107 15.86 -10.55 23.42
CA SER A 107 14.80 -11.54 23.49
C SER A 107 14.75 -12.43 22.25
N LYS A 108 14.14 -13.62 22.39
CA LYS A 108 13.94 -14.53 21.25
C LYS A 108 12.94 -13.92 20.26
N GLY A 109 13.20 -14.10 18.97
CA GLY A 109 12.31 -13.61 17.92
C GLY A 109 10.86 -14.15 18.01
N SER A 110 10.67 -15.36 18.54
CA SER A 110 9.35 -15.94 18.85
C SER A 110 8.60 -15.14 19.91
N ASP A 111 9.29 -14.76 20.98
CA ASP A 111 8.69 -14.08 22.12
C ASP A 111 8.30 -12.64 21.72
N VAL A 112 9.19 -11.97 20.97
CA VAL A 112 8.86 -10.67 20.36
C VAL A 112 7.63 -10.78 19.45
N SER A 113 7.58 -11.81 18.59
CA SER A 113 6.46 -12.02 17.66
C SER A 113 5.14 -12.21 18.39
N GLN A 114 5.13 -12.99 19.46
CA GLN A 114 3.93 -13.28 20.25
C GLN A 114 3.45 -12.05 21.02
N SER A 115 4.37 -11.36 21.69
CA SER A 115 4.03 -10.22 22.54
C SER A 115 3.64 -8.96 21.77
N THR A 116 4.25 -8.75 20.60
CA THR A 116 3.94 -7.58 19.75
C THR A 116 2.86 -7.83 18.71
N GLU A 117 2.34 -9.07 18.63
CA GLU A 117 1.41 -9.52 17.60
C GLU A 117 1.92 -9.27 16.16
N VAL A 118 3.25 -9.29 15.97
CA VAL A 118 3.90 -9.13 14.67
C VAL A 118 4.41 -10.50 14.18
N PRO A 119 3.67 -11.21 13.31
CA PRO A 119 4.02 -12.58 12.87
C PRO A 119 5.38 -12.68 12.17
N VAL A 120 5.85 -11.57 11.61
CA VAL A 120 7.12 -11.48 10.87
C VAL A 120 8.23 -10.82 11.66
N ALA A 121 8.12 -10.67 13.00
CA ALA A 121 9.08 -9.99 13.86
C ALA A 121 10.51 -10.52 13.69
N THR A 122 10.69 -11.84 13.73
CA THR A 122 12.00 -12.47 13.55
C THR A 122 12.66 -12.08 12.23
N ARG A 123 11.86 -12.02 11.15
CA ARG A 123 12.36 -11.61 9.84
C ARG A 123 12.73 -10.14 9.80
N ILE A 124 11.87 -9.26 10.37
CA ILE A 124 12.13 -7.82 10.46
C ILE A 124 13.47 -7.55 11.18
N MET A 125 13.69 -8.21 12.32
CA MET A 125 14.92 -8.07 13.10
C MET A 125 16.15 -8.67 12.38
N ALA A 126 15.97 -9.75 11.63
CA ALA A 126 17.06 -10.37 10.87
C ALA A 126 17.44 -9.56 9.63
N ASP A 127 16.44 -9.09 8.85
CA ASP A 127 16.65 -8.26 7.65
C ASP A 127 17.20 -6.87 8.01
N ASN A 128 16.81 -6.33 9.17
CA ASN A 128 17.33 -5.11 9.82
C ASN A 128 17.62 -3.93 8.88
N PRO A 129 16.69 -3.49 8.04
CA PRO A 129 16.95 -2.45 7.05
C PRO A 129 17.22 -1.07 7.65
N TYR A 130 16.85 -0.87 8.91
CA TYR A 130 17.04 0.40 9.64
C TYR A 130 18.28 0.40 10.55
N GLY A 131 18.99 -0.72 10.69
CA GLY A 131 20.11 -0.83 11.62
C GLY A 131 19.72 -0.83 13.11
N TRP A 132 18.43 -1.02 13.42
CA TRP A 132 17.91 -0.90 14.79
C TRP A 132 18.14 -2.14 15.66
N PHE A 133 18.41 -3.28 15.04
CA PHE A 133 18.52 -4.56 15.72
C PHE A 133 19.91 -5.15 15.58
N GLU A 134 20.34 -5.91 16.58
CA GLU A 134 21.53 -6.72 16.53
C GLU A 134 21.21 -8.17 16.93
N ARG A 135 21.95 -9.11 16.36
CA ARG A 135 21.82 -10.52 16.71
C ARG A 135 22.78 -10.86 17.83
N VAL A 136 22.27 -11.00 19.05
CA VAL A 136 23.08 -11.34 20.25
C VAL A 136 23.47 -12.82 20.26
N SER A 137 22.53 -13.70 19.88
CA SER A 137 22.79 -15.14 19.74
C SER A 137 21.82 -15.77 18.73
N ARG A 138 21.86 -17.08 18.56
CA ARG A 138 20.98 -17.78 17.61
C ARG A 138 19.52 -17.58 17.97
N GLY A 139 18.81 -16.79 17.16
CA GLY A 139 17.38 -16.50 17.32
C GLY A 139 17.06 -15.45 18.40
N VAL A 140 18.08 -14.85 19.04
CA VAL A 140 17.94 -13.79 20.04
C VAL A 140 18.44 -12.47 19.46
N TYR A 141 17.61 -11.44 19.57
CA TYR A 141 17.87 -10.10 19.03
C TYR A 141 17.85 -9.07 20.15
N GLY A 142 18.72 -8.06 20.03
CA GLY A 142 18.80 -6.89 20.89
C GLY A 142 18.55 -5.61 20.11
N LEU A 143 18.41 -4.51 20.83
CA LEU A 143 18.25 -3.17 20.27
C LEU A 143 19.61 -2.47 20.23
N THR A 144 19.97 -1.89 19.08
CA THR A 144 21.20 -1.10 18.92
C THR A 144 21.02 0.33 19.45
N SER A 145 22.12 1.08 19.58
CA SER A 145 22.09 2.52 19.89
C SER A 145 21.30 3.33 18.84
N ASP A 146 21.35 2.92 17.56
CA ASP A 146 20.59 3.57 16.50
C ASP A 146 19.10 3.19 16.59
N GLY A 147 18.80 1.98 17.08
CA GLY A 147 17.43 1.60 17.41
C GLY A 147 16.83 2.43 18.54
N GLN A 148 17.62 2.75 19.57
CA GLN A 148 17.18 3.65 20.65
C GLN A 148 16.92 5.07 20.15
N LYS A 149 17.79 5.63 19.30
CA LYS A 149 17.58 6.94 18.66
C LYS A 149 16.34 6.91 17.76
N GLY A 150 16.20 5.86 16.93
CA GLY A 150 15.02 5.69 16.08
C GLY A 150 13.73 5.63 16.89
N LEU A 151 13.71 5.00 18.06
CA LEU A 151 12.55 5.01 18.95
C LEU A 151 12.22 6.41 19.49
N ALA A 152 13.23 7.23 19.78
CA ALA A 152 13.01 8.61 20.23
C ALA A 152 12.31 9.45 19.14
N ASP A 153 12.66 9.24 17.86
CA ASP A 153 12.04 9.94 16.74
C ASP A 153 10.55 9.56 16.54
N TYR A 154 10.14 8.38 17.02
CA TYR A 154 8.78 7.83 16.89
C TYR A 154 8.08 7.64 18.25
N GLY A 155 8.56 8.32 19.32
CA GLY A 155 8.07 8.15 20.68
C GLY A 155 6.58 8.46 20.86
N ASP A 156 6.08 9.46 20.14
CA ASP A 156 4.70 9.97 20.25
C ASP A 156 3.71 9.20 19.35
N LEU A 157 4.15 8.18 18.61
CA LEU A 157 3.24 7.40 17.77
C LEU A 157 2.48 6.38 18.62
N ASP A 158 1.17 6.45 18.57
CA ASP A 158 0.26 5.46 19.17
C ASP A 158 0.15 4.25 18.21
N LEU A 159 0.97 3.21 18.46
CA LEU A 159 1.13 2.02 17.61
C LEU A 159 0.77 0.74 18.38
#